data_8b4ece2795c6213440e54bfd4a3b6739
#
_entry.id   8b4ece2795c6213440e54bfd4a3b6739
#
_cell.length_a   1.000
_cell.length_b   1.000
_cell.length_c   1.000
_cell.angle_alpha   90.00
_cell.angle_beta   90.00
_cell.angle_gamma   90.00
#
_symmetry.space_group_name_H-M   'P 1'
#
loop_
_entity.id
_entity.type
_entity.pdbx_description
1 polymer ?
#
loop_
_entity_poly.entity_id
_entity_poly.type
_entity_poly.pdbx_seq_one_letter_code
_entity_poly.pdbx_strand_id
1 'polypeptide(L)'
;MFVLPDGLPLELTPFAFLIGKWEGSGVISYKADDDETEATEYEFKQRIEFAHDNNVVTYISSAELIGDQTIALPSEIGYWRLARKQDAADHGPGMLPGAGEPTLKTREDLEKLRNKEGGFDIQVSVLHPGGSAELYNGKIKGARVDLASAHGAAFDTAKVYRHSTRLYGQVEGALLWVWDIALGDNQLKPHASARLERVE
;
A
#
# COMPACT_ATOMS: atom_id res chain seq x y z
N MET A 1 -6.34 17.67 15.00
CA MET A 1 -7.66 17.05 14.67
C MET A 1 -7.61 16.74 13.19
N PHE A 2 -7.75 15.47 12.81
CA PHE A 2 -7.74 15.08 11.39
C PHE A 2 -9.05 15.54 10.73
N VAL A 3 -8.95 16.30 9.66
CA VAL A 3 -10.10 16.77 8.88
C VAL A 3 -10.26 15.83 7.69
N LEU A 4 -11.45 15.26 7.53
CA LEU A 4 -11.76 14.43 6.37
C LEU A 4 -11.68 15.31 5.10
N PRO A 5 -11.06 14.83 4.01
CA PRO A 5 -11.10 15.52 2.74
C PRO A 5 -12.53 15.72 2.28
N ASP A 6 -12.84 16.91 1.75
CA ASP A 6 -14.16 17.20 1.18
C ASP A 6 -14.43 16.25 0.00
N GLY A 7 -15.64 15.70 -0.04
CA GLY A 7 -16.06 14.81 -1.12
C GLY A 7 -15.49 13.37 -1.05
N LEU A 8 -14.77 13.00 0.01
CA LEU A 8 -14.29 11.65 0.17
C LEU A 8 -15.48 10.68 0.29
N PRO A 9 -15.58 9.64 -0.57
CA PRO A 9 -16.61 8.62 -0.44
C PRO A 9 -16.62 7.97 0.94
N LEU A 10 -17.81 7.68 1.46
CA LEU A 10 -18.00 7.11 2.80
C LEU A 10 -17.14 5.86 3.04
N GLU A 11 -17.07 5.01 2.04
CA GLU A 11 -16.30 3.76 2.06
C GLU A 11 -14.79 3.98 2.26
N LEU A 12 -14.28 5.13 1.85
CA LEU A 12 -12.88 5.47 1.96
C LEU A 12 -12.51 6.19 3.27
N THR A 13 -13.49 6.47 4.13
CA THR A 13 -13.25 7.11 5.43
C THR A 13 -12.15 6.42 6.26
N PRO A 14 -12.04 5.09 6.32
CA PRO A 14 -10.94 4.43 7.04
C PRO A 14 -9.55 4.76 6.49
N PHE A 15 -9.44 5.05 5.19
CA PHE A 15 -8.18 5.37 4.50
C PHE A 15 -7.82 6.85 4.53
N ALA A 16 -8.69 7.70 5.04
CA ALA A 16 -8.58 9.15 4.92
C ALA A 16 -7.23 9.71 5.39
N PHE A 17 -6.59 9.09 6.39
CA PHE A 17 -5.28 9.51 6.88
C PHE A 17 -4.14 9.29 5.87
N LEU A 18 -4.31 8.35 4.92
CA LEU A 18 -3.35 8.09 3.85
C LEU A 18 -3.48 9.10 2.70
N ILE A 19 -4.71 9.56 2.38
CA ILE A 19 -4.99 10.38 1.20
C ILE A 19 -4.14 11.65 1.20
N GLY A 20 -3.43 11.89 0.11
CA GLY A 20 -2.55 13.03 -0.12
C GLY A 20 -1.20 12.63 -0.68
N LYS A 21 -0.31 13.60 -0.78
CA LYS A 21 1.06 13.40 -1.24
C LYS A 21 2.02 13.44 -0.07
N TRP A 22 2.95 12.53 -0.09
CA TRP A 22 3.92 12.30 0.97
C TRP A 22 5.32 12.24 0.40
N GLU A 23 6.26 12.94 1.00
CA GLU A 23 7.66 12.96 0.60
C GLU A 23 8.57 12.81 1.83
N GLY A 24 9.68 12.11 1.64
CA GLY A 24 10.66 11.93 2.70
C GLY A 24 11.78 10.99 2.32
N SER A 25 12.40 10.39 3.32
CA SER A 25 13.51 9.48 3.14
C SER A 25 13.36 8.22 3.97
N GLY A 26 14.13 7.23 3.61
CA GLY A 26 14.15 5.94 4.28
C GLY A 26 15.45 5.19 4.02
N VAL A 27 15.46 3.94 4.46
CA VAL A 27 16.54 3.01 4.25
C VAL A 27 16.02 1.75 3.58
N ILE A 28 16.82 1.20 2.67
CA ILE A 28 16.57 -0.08 2.01
C ILE A 28 17.81 -0.96 2.19
N SER A 29 17.59 -2.23 2.55
CA SER A 29 18.64 -3.20 2.78
C SER A 29 18.60 -4.28 1.71
N TYR A 30 19.67 -4.42 0.94
CA TYR A 30 19.82 -5.47 -0.06
C TYR A 30 21.30 -5.79 -0.31
N LYS A 31 21.55 -6.92 -0.97
CA LYS A 31 22.88 -7.29 -1.46
C LYS A 31 23.04 -6.73 -2.87
N ALA A 32 24.07 -5.92 -3.08
CA ALA A 32 24.35 -5.38 -4.41
C ALA A 32 24.93 -6.45 -5.35
N ASP A 33 25.75 -7.37 -4.79
CA ASP A 33 26.36 -8.49 -5.50
C ASP A 33 26.02 -9.82 -4.82
N ASP A 34 25.95 -10.91 -5.60
CA ASP A 34 25.66 -12.25 -5.10
C ASP A 34 26.77 -12.78 -4.17
N ASP A 35 28.00 -12.25 -4.29
CA ASP A 35 29.15 -12.61 -3.47
C ASP A 35 29.17 -11.93 -2.08
N GLU A 36 28.30 -10.94 -1.84
CA GLU A 36 28.21 -10.29 -0.54
C GLU A 36 27.63 -11.24 0.51
N THR A 37 28.29 -11.35 1.66
CA THR A 37 27.81 -12.20 2.77
C THR A 37 26.67 -11.56 3.54
N GLU A 38 26.64 -10.21 3.62
CA GLU A 38 25.65 -9.43 4.36
C GLU A 38 24.98 -8.39 3.43
N ALA A 39 23.74 -8.06 3.75
CA ALA A 39 23.04 -6.97 3.07
C ALA A 39 23.57 -5.61 3.55
N THR A 40 23.72 -4.69 2.63
CA THR A 40 24.12 -3.28 2.91
C THR A 40 22.89 -2.40 2.94
N GLU A 41 22.88 -1.43 3.83
CA GLU A 41 21.82 -0.42 3.92
C GLU A 41 22.17 0.78 3.04
N TYR A 42 21.18 1.22 2.27
CA TYR A 42 21.25 2.40 1.41
C TYR A 42 20.14 3.38 1.77
N GLU A 43 20.45 4.66 1.82
CA GLU A 43 19.44 5.70 1.98
C GLU A 43 18.74 5.98 0.66
N PHE A 44 17.44 6.27 0.73
CA PHE A 44 16.66 6.68 -0.44
C PHE A 44 15.71 7.84 -0.11
N LYS A 45 15.37 8.60 -1.14
CA LYS A 45 14.23 9.54 -1.13
C LYS A 45 13.03 8.87 -1.75
N GLN A 46 11.85 9.20 -1.24
CA GLN A 46 10.60 8.64 -1.74
C GLN A 46 9.51 9.70 -1.84
N ARG A 47 8.67 9.51 -2.85
CA ARG A 47 7.39 10.18 -3.00
C ARG A 47 6.30 9.12 -3.11
N ILE A 48 5.23 9.29 -2.31
CA ILE A 48 4.03 8.46 -2.39
C ILE A 48 2.84 9.40 -2.60
N GLU A 49 1.95 9.01 -3.51
CA GLU A 49 0.65 9.62 -3.68
C GLU A 49 -0.45 8.58 -3.41
N PHE A 50 -1.33 8.91 -2.47
CA PHE A 50 -2.60 8.24 -2.26
C PHE A 50 -3.70 9.19 -2.71
N ALA A 51 -4.33 8.87 -3.83
CA ALA A 51 -5.53 9.54 -4.32
C ALA A 51 -6.71 8.58 -4.24
N HIS A 52 -7.86 8.96 -4.76
CA HIS A 52 -8.99 8.04 -4.84
C HIS A 52 -9.74 8.20 -6.16
N ASP A 53 -10.32 7.11 -6.60
CA ASP A 53 -11.24 7.03 -7.70
C ASP A 53 -12.44 6.19 -7.25
N ASN A 54 -13.62 6.84 -7.17
CA ASN A 54 -14.82 6.23 -6.61
C ASN A 54 -14.56 5.59 -5.23
N ASN A 55 -14.70 4.28 -5.09
CA ASN A 55 -14.62 3.54 -3.83
C ASN A 55 -13.26 2.88 -3.61
N VAL A 56 -12.23 3.24 -4.36
CA VAL A 56 -10.88 2.69 -4.21
C VAL A 56 -9.87 3.80 -4.01
N VAL A 57 -8.86 3.53 -3.20
CA VAL A 57 -7.68 4.39 -3.10
C VAL A 57 -6.70 3.95 -4.18
N THR A 58 -6.21 4.90 -4.95
CA THR A 58 -5.09 4.71 -5.87
C THR A 58 -3.78 5.00 -5.16
N TYR A 59 -2.75 4.24 -5.44
CA TYR A 59 -1.43 4.33 -4.85
C TYR A 59 -0.37 4.38 -5.92
N ILE A 60 0.52 5.36 -5.83
CA ILE A 60 1.70 5.48 -6.68
C ILE A 60 2.88 5.79 -5.79
N SER A 61 3.97 5.04 -5.95
CA SER A 61 5.22 5.26 -5.24
C SER A 61 6.39 5.32 -6.21
N SER A 62 7.28 6.27 -5.99
CA SER A 62 8.57 6.37 -6.67
C SER A 62 9.65 6.67 -5.65
N ALA A 63 10.85 6.13 -5.88
CA ALA A 63 11.99 6.34 -5.00
C ALA A 63 13.30 6.37 -5.78
N GLU A 64 14.33 6.97 -5.19
CA GLU A 64 15.67 7.04 -5.72
C GLU A 64 16.70 6.94 -4.60
N LEU A 65 17.80 6.25 -4.83
CA LEU A 65 18.90 6.19 -3.86
C LEU A 65 19.55 7.56 -3.70
N ILE A 66 19.98 7.84 -2.47
CA ILE A 66 20.77 9.01 -2.12
C ILE A 66 22.24 8.63 -2.25
N GLY A 67 23.00 9.31 -3.11
CA GLY A 67 24.40 9.03 -3.35
C GLY A 67 25.01 9.95 -4.39
N ASP A 68 26.23 9.64 -4.84
CA ASP A 68 26.95 10.42 -5.85
C ASP A 68 26.26 10.40 -7.22
N GLN A 69 25.47 9.38 -7.47
CA GLN A 69 24.62 9.24 -8.64
C GLN A 69 23.18 8.96 -8.23
N THR A 70 22.24 9.59 -8.92
CA THR A 70 20.81 9.29 -8.74
C THR A 70 20.49 7.95 -9.40
N ILE A 71 20.12 6.96 -8.59
CA ILE A 71 19.70 5.64 -9.06
C ILE A 71 18.21 5.48 -8.72
N ALA A 72 17.37 5.41 -9.76
CA ALA A 72 15.95 5.17 -9.56
C ALA A 72 15.71 3.76 -9.01
N LEU A 73 14.92 3.67 -7.94
CA LEU A 73 14.38 2.41 -7.44
C LEU A 73 13.08 2.06 -8.19
N PRO A 74 12.70 0.78 -8.25
CA PRO A 74 11.45 0.37 -8.89
C PRO A 74 10.25 1.11 -8.30
N SER A 75 9.44 1.72 -9.16
CA SER A 75 8.19 2.35 -8.77
C SER A 75 7.11 1.30 -8.50
N GLU A 76 6.06 1.69 -7.81
CA GLU A 76 4.89 0.85 -7.55
C GLU A 76 3.62 1.60 -7.89
N ILE A 77 2.62 0.88 -8.38
CA ILE A 77 1.26 1.38 -8.55
C ILE A 77 0.26 0.37 -7.97
N GLY A 78 -0.86 0.84 -7.43
CA GLY A 78 -1.80 -0.10 -6.83
C GLY A 78 -3.15 0.49 -6.46
N TYR A 79 -4.02 -0.40 -5.97
CA TYR A 79 -5.37 -0.08 -5.51
C TYR A 79 -5.61 -0.66 -4.13
N TRP A 80 -6.24 0.13 -3.26
CA TRP A 80 -6.59 -0.24 -1.90
C TRP A 80 -8.10 -0.10 -1.72
N ARG A 81 -8.74 -1.11 -1.14
CA ARG A 81 -10.18 -1.12 -0.93
C ARG A 81 -10.58 -1.85 0.34
N LEU A 82 -11.78 -1.62 0.83
CA LEU A 82 -12.36 -2.48 1.87
C LEU A 82 -12.59 -3.90 1.34
N ALA A 83 -12.32 -4.90 2.18
CA ALA A 83 -12.54 -6.32 1.87
C ALA A 83 -14.02 -6.69 2.05
N ARG A 84 -14.89 -6.06 1.26
CA ARG A 84 -16.31 -6.39 1.19
C ARG A 84 -16.66 -7.07 -0.12
N LYS A 85 -17.76 -7.78 -0.12
CA LYS A 85 -18.35 -8.29 -1.35
C LYS A 85 -18.76 -7.09 -2.23
N GLN A 86 -18.40 -7.13 -3.50
CA GLN A 86 -18.84 -6.15 -4.47
C GLN A 86 -20.36 -6.27 -4.71
N ASP A 87 -21.00 -5.14 -4.91
CA ASP A 87 -22.43 -5.04 -5.26
C ASP A 87 -22.61 -4.52 -6.69
N ALA A 88 -23.85 -4.32 -7.09
CA ALA A 88 -24.16 -3.89 -8.45
C ALA A 88 -23.69 -2.45 -8.78
N ALA A 89 -23.45 -1.63 -7.78
CA ALA A 89 -22.92 -0.27 -7.97
C ALA A 89 -21.40 -0.23 -8.18
N ASP A 90 -20.68 -1.30 -7.83
CA ASP A 90 -19.25 -1.39 -8.08
C ASP A 90 -18.97 -1.61 -9.57
N HIS A 91 -17.82 -1.13 -10.01
CA HIS A 91 -17.36 -1.37 -11.37
C HIS A 91 -17.18 -2.88 -11.64
N GLY A 92 -17.68 -3.30 -12.78
CA GLY A 92 -17.50 -4.66 -13.27
C GLY A 92 -16.14 -4.87 -13.95
N PRO A 93 -15.80 -6.12 -14.31
CA PRO A 93 -14.61 -6.42 -15.08
C PRO A 93 -14.71 -5.82 -16.50
N GLY A 94 -13.54 -5.56 -17.14
CA GLY A 94 -13.50 -5.13 -18.53
C GLY A 94 -14.12 -3.74 -18.79
N MET A 95 -13.93 -2.81 -17.86
CA MET A 95 -14.43 -1.42 -17.95
C MET A 95 -15.97 -1.30 -17.91
N LEU A 96 -16.66 -2.28 -17.39
CA LEU A 96 -18.11 -2.17 -17.22
C LEU A 96 -18.43 -1.20 -16.07
N PRO A 97 -19.28 -0.19 -16.28
CA PRO A 97 -19.69 0.70 -15.21
C PRO A 97 -20.54 -0.05 -14.19
N GLY A 98 -20.50 0.38 -12.93
CA GLY A 98 -21.46 -0.05 -11.93
C GLY A 98 -22.89 0.31 -12.35
N ALA A 99 -23.86 -0.54 -12.03
CA ALA A 99 -25.27 -0.36 -12.33
C ALA A 99 -26.09 -0.65 -11.09
N GLY A 100 -26.74 0.33 -10.55
CA GLY A 100 -27.61 0.17 -9.38
C GLY A 100 -27.20 1.08 -8.21
N GLU A 101 -27.84 0.84 -7.09
CA GLU A 101 -27.63 1.60 -5.87
C GLU A 101 -26.56 0.95 -4.98
N PRO A 102 -25.61 1.74 -4.45
CA PRO A 102 -24.61 1.20 -3.52
C PRO A 102 -25.27 0.71 -2.24
N THR A 103 -24.73 -0.37 -1.67
CA THR A 103 -25.20 -0.90 -0.38
C THR A 103 -24.68 -0.09 0.81
N LEU A 104 -23.55 0.60 0.66
CA LEU A 104 -22.97 1.47 1.68
C LEU A 104 -23.45 2.91 1.48
N LYS A 105 -24.56 3.27 2.14
CA LYS A 105 -25.17 4.61 2.03
C LYS A 105 -24.97 5.46 3.27
N THR A 106 -24.79 4.83 4.41
CA THR A 106 -24.73 5.51 5.71
C THR A 106 -23.50 5.08 6.50
N ARG A 107 -23.13 5.88 7.49
CA ARG A 107 -22.06 5.54 8.42
C ARG A 107 -22.36 4.23 9.17
N GLU A 108 -23.63 3.95 9.46
CA GLU A 108 -24.05 2.70 10.11
C GLU A 108 -23.79 1.49 9.19
N ASP A 109 -23.95 1.64 7.88
CA ASP A 109 -23.61 0.57 6.93
C ASP A 109 -22.10 0.31 6.90
N LEU A 110 -21.28 1.35 6.94
CA LEU A 110 -19.84 1.21 7.04
C LEU A 110 -19.44 0.52 8.37
N GLU A 111 -20.05 0.91 9.48
CA GLU A 111 -19.75 0.33 10.81
C GLU A 111 -20.08 -1.17 10.89
N LYS A 112 -21.04 -1.67 10.11
CA LYS A 112 -21.32 -3.12 10.01
C LYS A 112 -20.18 -3.93 9.39
N LEU A 113 -19.26 -3.28 8.67
CA LEU A 113 -18.07 -3.92 8.10
C LEU A 113 -16.91 -4.03 9.09
N ARG A 114 -17.04 -3.52 10.32
CA ARG A 114 -15.98 -3.65 11.32
C ARG A 114 -15.73 -5.11 11.65
N ASN A 115 -14.45 -5.44 11.66
CA ASN A 115 -14.00 -6.75 12.10
C ASN A 115 -14.01 -6.86 13.64
N LYS A 116 -13.74 -8.06 14.15
CA LYS A 116 -13.74 -8.36 15.60
C LYS A 116 -12.71 -7.55 16.41
N GLU A 117 -11.69 -7.00 15.74
CA GLU A 117 -10.65 -6.19 16.37
C GLU A 117 -11.01 -4.69 16.39
N GLY A 118 -12.17 -4.32 15.86
CA GLY A 118 -12.67 -2.95 15.80
C GLY A 118 -12.04 -2.10 14.68
N GLY A 119 -11.37 -2.73 13.72
CA GLY A 119 -10.89 -2.14 12.48
C GLY A 119 -11.73 -2.59 11.28
N PHE A 120 -11.18 -2.43 10.08
CA PHE A 120 -11.77 -2.91 8.84
C PHE A 120 -10.78 -3.83 8.13
N ASP A 121 -11.28 -4.90 7.54
CA ASP A 121 -10.47 -5.73 6.66
C ASP A 121 -10.34 -5.05 5.29
N ILE A 122 -9.15 -5.10 4.73
CA ILE A 122 -8.82 -4.44 3.47
C ILE A 122 -8.13 -5.39 2.50
N GLN A 123 -8.19 -5.05 1.23
CA GLN A 123 -7.48 -5.73 0.15
C GLN A 123 -6.69 -4.70 -0.65
N VAL A 124 -5.45 -5.04 -0.95
CA VAL A 124 -4.53 -4.19 -1.70
C VAL A 124 -3.93 -4.99 -2.85
N SER A 125 -3.88 -4.39 -4.02
CA SER A 125 -3.12 -4.91 -5.17
C SER A 125 -2.00 -3.94 -5.50
N VAL A 126 -0.79 -4.46 -5.72
CA VAL A 126 0.40 -3.67 -6.09
C VAL A 126 1.02 -4.29 -7.32
N LEU A 127 1.38 -3.45 -8.29
CA LEU A 127 2.09 -3.82 -9.49
C LEU A 127 3.51 -3.26 -9.44
N HIS A 128 4.46 -4.08 -9.85
CA HIS A 128 5.88 -3.74 -9.94
C HIS A 128 6.34 -3.71 -11.40
N PRO A 129 7.21 -2.76 -11.80
CA PRO A 129 7.67 -2.62 -13.18
C PRO A 129 8.47 -3.84 -13.67
N GLY A 130 9.00 -4.64 -12.75
CA GLY A 130 9.69 -5.90 -13.05
C GLY A 130 8.78 -7.04 -13.54
N GLY A 131 7.47 -6.79 -13.68
CA GLY A 131 6.50 -7.77 -14.20
C GLY A 131 5.88 -8.69 -13.17
N SER A 132 5.82 -8.24 -11.91
CA SER A 132 5.13 -8.94 -10.83
C SER A 132 3.98 -8.11 -10.26
N ALA A 133 3.00 -8.79 -9.70
CA ALA A 133 1.86 -8.24 -8.99
C ALA A 133 1.68 -8.96 -7.66
N GLU A 134 1.36 -8.21 -6.62
CA GLU A 134 1.06 -8.75 -5.29
C GLU A 134 -0.35 -8.40 -4.88
N LEU A 135 -1.03 -9.36 -4.29
CA LEU A 135 -2.30 -9.17 -3.61
C LEU A 135 -2.08 -9.34 -2.11
N TYR A 136 -2.49 -8.34 -1.36
CA TYR A 136 -2.41 -8.32 0.10
C TYR A 136 -3.81 -8.42 0.70
N ASN A 137 -3.93 -9.23 1.73
CA ASN A 137 -4.98 -9.06 2.73
C ASN A 137 -4.43 -8.22 3.88
N GLY A 138 -5.27 -7.39 4.46
CA GLY A 138 -4.81 -6.54 5.54
C GLY A 138 -5.93 -6.03 6.42
N LYS A 139 -5.53 -5.21 7.38
CA LYS A 139 -6.42 -4.56 8.33
C LYS A 139 -6.06 -3.09 8.45
N ILE A 140 -7.07 -2.26 8.60
CA ILE A 140 -6.92 -0.84 8.90
C ILE A 140 -7.65 -0.53 10.20
N LYS A 141 -6.96 0.07 11.17
CA LYS A 141 -7.53 0.47 12.46
C LYS A 141 -6.93 1.79 12.92
N GLY A 142 -7.79 2.81 13.07
CA GLY A 142 -7.31 4.17 13.31
C GLY A 142 -6.38 4.62 12.19
N ALA A 143 -5.20 5.09 12.54
CA ALA A 143 -4.18 5.53 11.59
C ALA A 143 -3.08 4.45 11.36
N ARG A 144 -3.46 3.18 11.36
CA ARG A 144 -2.55 2.05 11.14
C ARG A 144 -3.12 1.07 10.12
N VAL A 145 -2.25 0.59 9.23
CA VAL A 145 -2.52 -0.48 8.27
C VAL A 145 -1.48 -1.58 8.44
N ASP A 146 -1.94 -2.81 8.52
CA ASP A 146 -1.10 -4.02 8.49
C ASP A 146 -1.50 -4.84 7.26
N LEU A 147 -0.52 -5.20 6.42
CA LEU A 147 -0.70 -5.97 5.19
C LEU A 147 0.16 -7.23 5.22
N ALA A 148 -0.39 -8.33 4.73
CA ALA A 148 0.36 -9.55 4.45
C ALA A 148 0.03 -10.04 3.03
N SER A 149 1.04 -10.38 2.25
CA SER A 149 0.85 -10.92 0.90
C SER A 149 0.08 -12.23 0.96
N ALA A 150 -0.99 -12.33 0.17
CA ALA A 150 -1.84 -13.50 0.08
C ALA A 150 -1.55 -14.30 -1.19
N HIS A 151 -1.43 -13.60 -2.30
CA HIS A 151 -1.18 -14.15 -3.62
C HIS A 151 -0.28 -13.21 -4.41
N GLY A 152 0.49 -13.78 -5.33
CA GLY A 152 1.27 -13.04 -6.31
C GLY A 152 1.07 -13.65 -7.69
N ALA A 153 1.22 -12.82 -8.71
CA ALA A 153 1.33 -13.23 -10.11
C ALA A 153 2.59 -12.59 -10.69
N ALA A 154 3.29 -13.31 -11.53
CA ALA A 154 4.49 -12.80 -12.17
C ALA A 154 4.67 -13.45 -13.54
N PHE A 155 5.28 -12.71 -14.45
CA PHE A 155 5.79 -13.29 -15.68
C PHE A 155 6.99 -14.20 -15.40
N ASP A 156 7.21 -15.20 -16.22
CA ASP A 156 8.33 -16.14 -16.09
C ASP A 156 9.71 -15.45 -16.10
N THR A 157 9.76 -14.24 -16.66
CA THR A 157 10.96 -13.40 -16.74
C THR A 157 11.17 -12.50 -15.54
N ALA A 158 10.20 -12.43 -14.60
CA ALA A 158 10.26 -11.54 -13.46
C ALA A 158 11.12 -12.13 -12.32
N LYS A 159 11.85 -11.26 -11.61
CA LYS A 159 12.45 -11.61 -10.32
C LYS A 159 11.40 -11.46 -9.24
N VAL A 160 11.18 -12.51 -8.44
CA VAL A 160 10.13 -12.54 -7.43
C VAL A 160 10.68 -12.93 -6.07
N TYR A 161 10.01 -12.49 -5.02
CA TYR A 161 10.15 -13.01 -3.67
C TYR A 161 8.83 -13.70 -3.26
N ARG A 162 8.87 -14.51 -2.20
CA ARG A 162 7.75 -15.40 -1.87
C ARG A 162 6.65 -14.75 -1.06
N HIS A 163 7.04 -14.01 -0.04
CA HIS A 163 6.12 -13.40 0.92
C HIS A 163 6.63 -12.04 1.31
N SER A 164 5.69 -11.16 1.62
CA SER A 164 5.99 -9.86 2.18
C SER A 164 4.95 -9.43 3.20
N THR A 165 5.34 -8.55 4.11
CA THR A 165 4.43 -7.79 4.97
C THR A 165 4.75 -6.31 4.86
N ARG A 166 3.72 -5.48 4.98
CA ARG A 166 3.87 -4.03 5.03
C ARG A 166 3.07 -3.47 6.19
N LEU A 167 3.62 -2.50 6.85
CA LEU A 167 2.95 -1.72 7.87
C LEU A 167 3.03 -0.26 7.50
N TYR A 168 1.90 0.44 7.60
CA TYR A 168 1.84 1.90 7.47
C TYR A 168 1.20 2.46 8.73
N GLY A 169 1.73 3.57 9.23
CA GLY A 169 1.17 4.25 10.38
C GLY A 169 1.40 5.75 10.34
N GLN A 170 0.40 6.54 10.75
CA GLN A 170 0.61 7.97 10.92
C GLN A 170 0.93 8.29 12.37
N VAL A 171 2.08 8.90 12.60
CA VAL A 171 2.57 9.30 13.91
C VAL A 171 3.02 10.75 13.83
N GLU A 172 2.47 11.62 14.70
CA GLU A 172 2.81 13.05 14.75
C GLU A 172 2.71 13.78 13.41
N GLY A 173 1.76 13.35 12.55
CA GLY A 173 1.54 13.94 11.23
C GLY A 173 2.35 13.30 10.10
N ALA A 174 3.42 12.58 10.40
CA ALA A 174 4.22 11.87 9.43
C ALA A 174 3.67 10.48 9.14
N LEU A 175 3.83 10.00 7.91
CA LEU A 175 3.56 8.63 7.51
C LEU A 175 4.84 7.81 7.65
N LEU A 176 4.81 6.82 8.53
CA LEU A 176 5.85 5.82 8.67
C LEU A 176 5.41 4.52 8.01
N TRP A 177 6.35 3.85 7.33
CA TRP A 177 6.06 2.53 6.82
C TRP A 177 7.29 1.63 6.91
N VAL A 178 7.04 0.32 6.99
CA VAL A 178 8.04 -0.74 6.92
C VAL A 178 7.59 -1.82 5.95
N TRP A 179 8.54 -2.46 5.31
CA TRP A 179 8.35 -3.55 4.37
C TRP A 179 9.35 -4.67 4.66
N ASP A 180 8.82 -5.83 5.04
CA ASP A 180 9.60 -7.03 5.23
C ASP A 180 9.35 -7.99 4.07
N ILE A 181 10.38 -8.65 3.58
CA ILE A 181 10.30 -9.63 2.49
C ILE A 181 10.93 -10.96 2.91
N ALA A 182 10.42 -12.04 2.34
CA ALA A 182 11.00 -13.38 2.47
C ALA A 182 11.71 -13.77 1.17
N LEU A 183 13.03 -13.79 1.21
CA LEU A 183 13.90 -14.30 0.17
C LEU A 183 14.30 -15.73 0.53
N GLY A 184 14.33 -16.65 -0.43
CA GLY A 184 14.91 -17.99 -0.35
C GLY A 184 14.49 -18.88 0.84
N ASP A 185 14.76 -18.46 2.07
CA ASP A 185 14.56 -19.21 3.32
C ASP A 185 13.16 -19.11 3.95
N ASN A 186 12.22 -18.44 3.31
CA ASN A 186 10.85 -18.16 3.79
C ASN A 186 10.76 -17.33 5.09
N GLN A 187 11.85 -16.79 5.59
CA GLN A 187 11.83 -15.91 6.75
C GLN A 187 11.68 -14.45 6.31
N LEU A 188 10.70 -13.76 6.88
CA LEU A 188 10.54 -12.32 6.70
C LEU A 188 11.72 -11.61 7.36
N LYS A 189 12.37 -10.74 6.59
CA LYS A 189 13.47 -9.89 7.04
C LYS A 189 13.17 -8.44 6.68
N PRO A 190 13.58 -7.48 7.52
CA PRO A 190 13.47 -6.06 7.18
C PRO A 190 14.13 -5.79 5.83
N HIS A 191 13.41 -5.14 4.94
CA HIS A 191 13.88 -4.81 3.59
C HIS A 191 13.94 -3.30 3.40
N ALA A 192 12.86 -2.59 3.73
CA ALA A 192 12.83 -1.15 3.59
C ALA A 192 11.93 -0.50 4.65
N SER A 193 12.23 0.75 4.99
CA SER A 193 11.39 1.59 5.82
C SER A 193 11.60 3.05 5.50
N ALA A 194 10.57 3.88 5.70
CA ALA A 194 10.71 5.32 5.54
C ALA A 194 9.81 6.11 6.49
N ARG A 195 10.17 7.38 6.65
CA ARG A 195 9.39 8.43 7.27
C ARG A 195 9.11 9.52 6.23
N LEU A 196 7.85 9.80 6.00
CA LEU A 196 7.41 10.75 4.98
C LEU A 196 6.55 11.84 5.64
N GLU A 197 6.76 13.07 5.23
CA GLU A 197 5.93 14.20 5.64
C GLU A 197 4.88 14.48 4.56
N ARG A 198 3.70 14.95 4.98
CA ARG A 198 2.66 15.34 4.04
C ARG A 198 3.04 16.64 3.35
N VAL A 199 2.99 16.66 2.01
CA VAL A 199 3.27 17.86 1.20
C VAL A 199 2.02 18.45 0.55
N GLU A 200 0.97 17.66 0.39
CA GLU A 200 -0.37 18.07 -0.06
C GLU A 200 -1.45 17.17 0.53
#